data_6ac5ef167797a13066358bcacd02b218
#
_entry.id   6ac5ef167797a13066358bcacd02b218
#
_cell.length_a   1.000
_cell.length_b   1.000
_cell.length_c   1.000
_cell.angle_alpha   90.00
_cell.angle_beta   90.00
_cell.angle_gamma   90.00
#
_symmetry.space_group_name_H-M   'P 1'
#
loop_
_entity.id
_entity.type
_entity.pdbx_description
1 polymer ?
#
loop_
_entity_poly.entity_id
_entity_poly.type
_entity_poly.pdbx_seq_one_letter_code
_entity_poly.pdbx_strand_id
1 'polypeptide(L)'
;MDNAYSAGERLLCGSYTQYTPSGKANFTRMERFGKEPTVGAIIYFYGKSMGRVNHVGIVTHVEKLGDTYSILTVEGNTSAGNEFSRNGGCVAKKSYRFNLNEVGDDGRINGFGYPLFITGVCTVEEFINVAKGEIGYVEKESRKELDSKTANAGNKNFTKYGEWYKNNGAYWCQQFVSWCAWQACKVHQSSVETGWIQAGNKWKYGLNGVLVKDKWIVIGGRWYAFDGEGFMITGWFLSEGEWYYLNPDDGAMLANQWIEVDGKSYYLCETGIMATNCYILGDGGRMWWVDADGVCRVDEVAK
;
A
#
# COMPACT_ATOMS: atom_id res chain seq x y z
N MET A 1 0.73 -11.50 12.18
CA MET A 1 1.35 -11.49 10.83
C MET A 1 1.97 -10.14 10.62
N ASP A 2 3.13 -10.07 10.02
CA ASP A 2 3.83 -8.84 9.67
C ASP A 2 2.92 -8.01 8.73
N ASN A 3 2.66 -6.73 9.08
CA ASN A 3 1.83 -5.83 8.27
C ASN A 3 2.35 -5.69 6.83
N ALA A 4 3.68 -5.74 6.65
CA ALA A 4 4.33 -5.70 5.34
C ALA A 4 4.02 -6.94 4.50
N TYR A 5 3.89 -8.11 5.12
CA TYR A 5 3.54 -9.36 4.43
C TYR A 5 2.14 -9.24 3.80
N SER A 6 1.15 -8.89 4.60
CA SER A 6 -0.23 -8.71 4.13
C SER A 6 -0.37 -7.55 3.12
N ALA A 7 0.42 -6.49 3.27
CA ALA A 7 0.44 -5.37 2.34
C ALA A 7 0.95 -5.79 0.96
N GLY A 8 2.03 -6.56 0.89
CA GLY A 8 2.57 -7.06 -0.37
C GLY A 8 1.65 -8.10 -1.04
N GLU A 9 0.91 -8.91 -0.27
CA GLU A 9 -0.12 -9.78 -0.84
C GLU A 9 -1.26 -8.95 -1.48
N ARG A 10 -1.72 -7.88 -0.84
CA ARG A 10 -2.69 -6.95 -1.42
C ARG A 10 -2.15 -6.28 -2.69
N LEU A 11 -0.88 -5.85 -2.67
CA LEU A 11 -0.22 -5.27 -3.84
C LEU A 11 -0.29 -6.21 -5.05
N LEU A 12 -0.03 -7.51 -4.84
CA LEU A 12 -0.05 -8.55 -5.88
C LEU A 12 -1.43 -9.18 -6.09
N CYS A 13 -2.50 -8.58 -5.54
CA CYS A 13 -3.89 -9.02 -5.71
C CYS A 13 -4.18 -10.44 -5.18
N GLY A 14 -3.34 -10.97 -4.27
CA GLY A 14 -3.52 -12.30 -3.68
C GLY A 14 -2.26 -12.84 -3.03
N SER A 15 -2.38 -14.03 -2.47
CA SER A 15 -1.29 -14.68 -1.73
C SER A 15 -0.02 -14.83 -2.55
N TYR A 16 1.11 -14.70 -1.87
CA TYR A 16 2.40 -14.98 -2.47
C TYR A 16 2.47 -16.41 -3.02
N THR A 17 3.08 -16.55 -4.16
CA THR A 17 3.24 -17.84 -4.84
C THR A 17 4.61 -17.95 -5.50
N GLN A 18 5.11 -19.14 -5.64
CA GLN A 18 6.27 -19.46 -6.48
C GLN A 18 5.86 -19.92 -7.90
N TYR A 19 4.57 -20.22 -8.09
CA TYR A 19 4.06 -20.77 -9.35
C TYR A 19 3.50 -19.65 -10.22
N THR A 20 4.13 -19.39 -11.35
CA THR A 20 3.81 -18.29 -12.25
C THR A 20 2.34 -18.25 -12.71
N PRO A 21 1.68 -19.39 -13.06
CA PRO A 21 0.25 -19.37 -13.38
C PRO A 21 -0.64 -18.93 -12.22
N SER A 22 -0.31 -19.29 -10.98
CA SER A 22 -1.05 -18.82 -9.79
C SER A 22 -0.86 -17.33 -9.57
N GLY A 23 0.35 -16.80 -9.81
CA GLY A 23 0.60 -15.35 -9.78
C GLY A 23 -0.25 -14.59 -10.80
N LYS A 24 -0.34 -15.10 -12.05
CA LYS A 24 -1.24 -14.56 -13.08
C LYS A 24 -2.71 -14.61 -12.63
N ALA A 25 -3.13 -15.76 -12.07
CA ALA A 25 -4.52 -15.97 -11.63
C ALA A 25 -4.96 -14.97 -10.54
N ASN A 26 -4.06 -14.52 -9.66
CA ASN A 26 -4.35 -13.47 -8.68
C ASN A 26 -4.86 -12.19 -9.38
N PHE A 27 -4.14 -11.72 -10.40
CA PHE A 27 -4.53 -10.53 -11.16
C PHE A 27 -5.79 -10.75 -12.01
N THR A 28 -5.91 -11.91 -12.65
CA THR A 28 -7.08 -12.23 -13.48
C THR A 28 -8.37 -12.25 -12.66
N ARG A 29 -8.35 -12.86 -11.46
CA ARG A 29 -9.50 -12.92 -10.55
C ARG A 29 -9.96 -11.54 -10.09
N MET A 30 -9.03 -10.57 -10.00
CA MET A 30 -9.29 -9.19 -9.59
C MET A 30 -9.52 -8.25 -10.78
N GLU A 31 -9.69 -8.80 -12.00
CA GLU A 31 -9.85 -8.03 -13.26
C GLU A 31 -8.71 -7.03 -13.52
N ARG A 32 -7.52 -7.33 -13.02
CA ARG A 32 -6.30 -6.51 -13.12
C ARG A 32 -5.24 -7.15 -14.00
N PHE A 33 -5.66 -7.85 -15.07
CA PHE A 33 -4.77 -8.43 -16.06
C PHE A 33 -5.15 -7.96 -17.47
N GLY A 34 -4.17 -7.51 -18.25
CA GLY A 34 -4.43 -6.95 -19.59
C GLY A 34 -3.22 -7.04 -20.52
N LYS A 35 -3.34 -6.38 -21.69
CA LYS A 35 -2.31 -6.42 -22.75
C LYS A 35 -1.38 -5.22 -22.75
N GLU A 36 -1.78 -4.08 -22.18
CA GLU A 36 -0.99 -2.85 -22.21
C GLU A 36 0.05 -2.83 -21.09
N PRO A 37 1.32 -2.54 -21.39
CA PRO A 37 2.33 -2.41 -20.37
C PRO A 37 2.17 -1.09 -19.60
N THR A 38 2.36 -1.15 -18.28
CA THR A 38 2.50 0.05 -17.43
C THR A 38 3.72 -0.11 -16.53
N VAL A 39 4.30 1.01 -16.09
CA VAL A 39 5.40 0.98 -15.13
C VAL A 39 4.91 0.40 -13.81
N GLY A 40 5.66 -0.56 -13.25
CA GLY A 40 5.29 -1.32 -12.06
C GLY A 40 4.43 -2.56 -12.35
N ALA A 41 3.96 -2.77 -13.58
CA ALA A 41 3.23 -3.99 -13.94
C ALA A 41 4.12 -5.24 -13.86
N ILE A 42 3.49 -6.38 -13.63
CA ILE A 42 4.12 -7.69 -13.66
C ILE A 42 3.92 -8.30 -15.05
N ILE A 43 5.00 -8.43 -15.83
CA ILE A 43 4.96 -9.07 -17.14
C ILE A 43 5.00 -10.58 -17.00
N TYR A 44 4.14 -11.28 -17.75
CA TYR A 44 4.06 -12.74 -17.82
C TYR A 44 4.45 -13.23 -19.21
N PHE A 45 5.35 -14.21 -19.25
CA PHE A 45 5.83 -14.83 -20.48
C PHE A 45 5.23 -16.21 -20.66
N TYR A 46 4.77 -16.51 -21.89
CA TYR A 46 4.21 -17.79 -22.24
C TYR A 46 5.29 -18.73 -22.79
N GLY A 47 5.38 -19.90 -22.22
CA GLY A 47 6.28 -20.97 -22.69
C GLY A 47 5.54 -21.96 -23.56
N LYS A 48 5.67 -21.84 -24.89
CA LYS A 48 4.97 -22.71 -25.86
C LYS A 48 5.20 -24.21 -25.59
N SER A 49 6.43 -24.60 -25.26
CA SER A 49 6.76 -26.01 -24.94
C SER A 49 6.09 -26.52 -23.66
N MET A 50 5.64 -25.64 -22.80
CA MET A 50 4.99 -25.97 -21.52
C MET A 50 3.48 -25.72 -21.53
N GLY A 51 2.94 -25.08 -22.57
CA GLY A 51 1.52 -24.75 -22.70
C GLY A 51 0.99 -23.79 -21.62
N ARG A 52 1.84 -23.00 -21.00
CA ARG A 52 1.47 -22.10 -19.87
C ARG A 52 2.46 -20.96 -19.69
N VAL A 53 2.07 -19.96 -18.91
CA VAL A 53 3.02 -18.95 -18.42
C VAL A 53 4.06 -19.62 -17.51
N ASN A 54 5.33 -19.32 -17.74
CA ASN A 54 6.44 -19.99 -17.08
C ASN A 54 7.57 -19.08 -16.62
N HIS A 55 7.47 -17.78 -16.92
CA HIS A 55 8.43 -16.77 -16.48
C HIS A 55 7.72 -15.44 -16.20
N VAL A 56 8.32 -14.59 -15.38
CA VAL A 56 7.73 -13.35 -14.91
C VAL A 56 8.80 -12.33 -14.59
N GLY A 57 8.49 -11.05 -14.75
CA GLY A 57 9.35 -9.92 -14.39
C GLY A 57 8.55 -8.69 -13.98
N ILE A 58 9.25 -7.64 -13.60
CA ILE A 58 8.69 -6.34 -13.19
C ILE A 58 9.03 -5.32 -14.26
N VAL A 59 8.02 -4.62 -14.80
CA VAL A 59 8.19 -3.55 -15.80
C VAL A 59 8.69 -2.28 -15.09
N THR A 60 9.83 -1.75 -15.54
CA THR A 60 10.47 -0.59 -14.91
C THR A 60 10.49 0.66 -15.79
N HIS A 61 10.19 0.51 -17.08
CA HIS A 61 10.06 1.60 -18.04
C HIS A 61 9.15 1.18 -19.19
N VAL A 62 8.37 2.13 -19.72
CA VAL A 62 7.49 1.92 -20.86
C VAL A 62 7.61 3.14 -21.77
N GLU A 63 7.84 2.89 -23.05
CA GLU A 63 7.81 3.87 -24.14
C GLU A 63 6.87 3.36 -25.23
N LYS A 64 5.98 4.23 -25.73
CA LYS A 64 5.07 3.93 -26.84
C LYS A 64 5.47 4.73 -28.06
N LEU A 65 5.76 4.04 -29.17
CA LEU A 65 6.18 4.59 -30.45
C LEU A 65 5.18 4.12 -31.53
N GLY A 66 4.11 4.89 -31.73
CA GLY A 66 2.98 4.46 -32.58
C GLY A 66 2.29 3.24 -31.98
N ASP A 67 2.20 2.14 -32.74
CA ASP A 67 1.61 0.87 -32.31
C ASP A 67 2.60 -0.06 -31.60
N THR A 68 3.87 0.35 -31.50
CA THR A 68 4.93 -0.44 -30.90
C THR A 68 5.22 0.04 -29.47
N TYR A 69 5.33 -0.91 -28.55
CA TYR A 69 5.83 -0.66 -27.19
C TYR A 69 7.28 -1.10 -27.06
N SER A 70 8.10 -0.29 -26.40
CA SER A 70 9.43 -0.62 -25.91
C SER A 70 9.41 -0.57 -24.39
N ILE A 71 9.79 -1.67 -23.74
CA ILE A 71 9.78 -1.78 -22.28
C ILE A 71 11.12 -2.24 -21.74
N LEU A 72 11.42 -1.81 -20.52
CA LEU A 72 12.50 -2.39 -19.70
C LEU A 72 11.89 -3.14 -18.54
N THR A 73 12.47 -4.30 -18.22
CA THR A 73 12.07 -5.13 -17.07
C THR A 73 13.26 -5.41 -16.16
N VAL A 74 12.95 -5.82 -14.94
CA VAL A 74 13.88 -6.49 -14.03
C VAL A 74 13.30 -7.87 -13.74
N GLU A 75 14.09 -8.90 -13.98
CA GLU A 75 13.68 -10.29 -13.93
C GLU A 75 14.60 -11.10 -13.04
N GLY A 76 14.03 -11.94 -12.17
CA GLY A 76 14.76 -12.93 -11.40
C GLY A 76 14.80 -14.28 -12.13
N ASN A 77 15.83 -15.08 -11.87
CA ASN A 77 16.07 -16.39 -12.52
C ASN A 77 16.16 -16.27 -14.05
N THR A 78 16.89 -15.28 -14.52
CA THR A 78 17.12 -15.02 -15.94
C THR A 78 18.61 -14.96 -16.27
N SER A 79 18.99 -14.98 -17.55
CA SER A 79 20.39 -14.83 -17.98
C SER A 79 20.86 -13.39 -17.91
N ALA A 80 22.15 -13.16 -17.70
CA ALA A 80 22.74 -11.81 -17.68
C ALA A 80 22.73 -11.12 -19.06
N GLY A 81 22.72 -11.89 -20.16
CA GLY A 81 22.63 -11.38 -21.54
C GLY A 81 21.21 -11.13 -22.02
N ASN A 82 21.06 -10.71 -23.29
CA ASN A 82 19.76 -10.52 -23.93
C ASN A 82 19.04 -11.82 -24.27
N GLU A 83 19.70 -12.96 -24.13
CA GLU A 83 19.10 -14.26 -24.38
C GLU A 83 18.08 -14.58 -23.29
N PHE A 84 16.95 -15.11 -23.70
CA PHE A 84 15.93 -15.60 -22.77
C PHE A 84 16.41 -16.94 -22.18
N SER A 85 16.56 -16.96 -20.87
CA SER A 85 16.77 -18.21 -20.13
C SER A 85 15.79 -18.27 -18.97
N ARG A 86 15.03 -19.34 -18.88
CA ARG A 86 14.10 -19.60 -17.77
C ARG A 86 14.86 -19.93 -16.48
N ASN A 87 16.08 -20.41 -16.59
CA ASN A 87 16.94 -20.78 -15.46
C ASN A 87 18.32 -20.14 -15.68
N GLY A 88 18.36 -18.83 -15.80
CA GLY A 88 19.58 -18.08 -16.09
C GLY A 88 20.40 -17.72 -14.85
N GLY A 89 19.88 -18.03 -13.67
CA GLY A 89 20.60 -17.96 -12.40
C GLY A 89 20.86 -16.54 -11.85
N CYS A 90 20.33 -15.48 -12.44
CA CYS A 90 20.57 -14.12 -11.93
C CYS A 90 19.35 -13.20 -11.96
N VAL A 91 19.47 -12.05 -11.31
CA VAL A 91 18.58 -10.90 -11.50
C VAL A 91 19.20 -9.97 -12.53
N ALA A 92 18.49 -9.73 -13.64
CA ALA A 92 18.99 -8.92 -14.73
C ALA A 92 17.93 -7.95 -15.28
N LYS A 93 18.41 -6.85 -15.89
CA LYS A 93 17.62 -5.95 -16.70
C LYS A 93 17.44 -6.55 -18.10
N LYS A 94 16.21 -6.54 -18.59
CA LYS A 94 15.87 -6.99 -19.97
C LYS A 94 15.15 -5.87 -20.70
N SER A 95 15.11 -5.98 -22.04
CA SER A 95 14.35 -5.08 -22.91
C SER A 95 13.52 -5.89 -23.91
N TYR A 96 12.31 -5.42 -24.18
CA TYR A 96 11.40 -6.03 -25.15
C TYR A 96 10.77 -4.96 -26.02
N ARG A 97 10.58 -5.30 -27.30
CA ARG A 97 9.85 -4.50 -28.26
C ARG A 97 8.78 -5.36 -28.91
N PHE A 98 7.53 -4.90 -28.92
CA PHE A 98 6.38 -5.66 -29.40
C PHE A 98 5.21 -4.76 -29.74
N ASN A 99 4.23 -5.30 -30.48
CA ASN A 99 2.91 -4.69 -30.71
C ASN A 99 1.86 -5.39 -29.84
N LEU A 100 0.74 -4.71 -29.53
CA LEU A 100 -0.31 -5.31 -28.65
C LEU A 100 -0.97 -6.54 -29.23
N ASN A 101 -1.00 -6.71 -30.57
CA ASN A 101 -1.53 -7.91 -31.22
C ASN A 101 -0.64 -9.15 -31.03
N GLU A 102 0.61 -8.96 -30.64
CA GLU A 102 1.55 -10.04 -30.31
C GLU A 102 1.43 -10.50 -28.84
N VAL A 103 0.59 -9.81 -28.04
CA VAL A 103 0.39 -10.12 -26.61
C VAL A 103 -0.80 -11.05 -26.45
N GLY A 104 -0.56 -12.23 -25.86
CA GLY A 104 -1.57 -13.26 -25.62
C GLY A 104 -0.96 -14.66 -25.51
N ASP A 105 -1.82 -15.68 -25.54
CA ASP A 105 -1.40 -17.08 -25.39
C ASP A 105 -0.58 -17.61 -26.59
N ASP A 106 -0.71 -16.99 -27.76
CA ASP A 106 0.09 -17.31 -28.95
C ASP A 106 1.40 -16.54 -29.02
N GLY A 107 1.53 -15.46 -28.25
CA GLY A 107 2.70 -14.61 -28.19
C GLY A 107 3.72 -15.07 -27.14
N ARG A 108 4.94 -14.49 -27.21
CA ARG A 108 5.95 -14.66 -26.16
C ARG A 108 5.51 -13.95 -24.86
N ILE A 109 4.95 -12.74 -24.98
CA ILE A 109 4.37 -11.98 -23.86
C ILE A 109 2.91 -12.39 -23.75
N ASN A 110 2.54 -12.96 -22.61
CA ASN A 110 1.17 -13.38 -22.34
C ASN A 110 0.27 -12.20 -21.92
N GLY A 111 0.84 -11.26 -21.17
CA GLY A 111 0.15 -10.06 -20.68
C GLY A 111 0.79 -9.51 -19.44
N PHE A 112 0.07 -8.57 -18.82
CA PHE A 112 0.52 -7.77 -17.69
C PHE A 112 -0.48 -7.83 -16.54
N GLY A 113 -0.01 -8.19 -15.34
CA GLY A 113 -0.74 -8.02 -14.10
C GLY A 113 -0.49 -6.61 -13.54
N TYR A 114 -1.54 -5.92 -13.11
CA TYR A 114 -1.45 -4.54 -12.59
C TYR A 114 -1.53 -4.54 -11.06
N PRO A 115 -0.38 -4.38 -10.36
CA PRO A 115 -0.37 -4.32 -8.90
C PRO A 115 -1.24 -3.20 -8.35
N LEU A 116 -1.79 -3.42 -7.17
CA LEU A 116 -2.68 -2.47 -6.51
C LEU A 116 -1.86 -1.48 -5.68
N PHE A 117 -1.29 -0.46 -6.34
CA PHE A 117 -0.61 0.65 -5.67
C PHE A 117 -1.65 1.59 -5.05
N ILE A 118 -1.97 1.33 -3.79
CA ILE A 118 -2.89 2.17 -2.99
C ILE A 118 -2.10 2.91 -1.92
N THR A 119 -2.61 4.06 -1.51
CA THR A 119 -1.99 4.87 -0.47
C THR A 119 -1.80 4.05 0.82
N GLY A 120 -0.60 4.09 1.40
CA GLY A 120 -0.26 3.37 2.64
C GLY A 120 0.17 1.91 2.44
N VAL A 121 0.37 1.45 1.21
CA VAL A 121 0.92 0.11 0.91
C VAL A 121 2.37 0.21 0.45
N CYS A 122 2.60 0.72 -0.74
CA CYS A 122 3.89 1.21 -1.27
C CYS A 122 3.63 1.96 -2.59
N THR A 123 4.61 2.73 -3.03
CA THR A 123 4.56 3.43 -4.32
C THR A 123 5.12 2.55 -5.45
N VAL A 124 4.78 2.90 -6.70
CA VAL A 124 5.38 2.28 -7.89
C VAL A 124 6.90 2.43 -7.86
N GLU A 125 7.39 3.61 -7.45
CA GLU A 125 8.83 3.90 -7.40
C GLU A 125 9.55 3.05 -6.36
N GLU A 126 9.01 2.91 -5.15
CA GLU A 126 9.57 2.02 -4.12
C GLU A 126 9.65 0.58 -4.60
N PHE A 127 8.60 0.08 -5.27
CA PHE A 127 8.57 -1.29 -5.78
C PHE A 127 9.63 -1.54 -6.85
N ILE A 128 9.74 -0.66 -7.86
CA ILE A 128 10.75 -0.81 -8.91
C ILE A 128 12.18 -0.55 -8.40
N ASN A 129 12.37 0.31 -7.39
CA ASN A 129 13.68 0.56 -6.80
C ASN A 129 14.20 -0.66 -6.03
N VAL A 130 13.33 -1.37 -5.30
CA VAL A 130 13.68 -2.66 -4.70
C VAL A 130 14.13 -3.66 -5.76
N ALA A 131 13.38 -3.81 -6.86
CA ALA A 131 13.76 -4.72 -7.93
C ALA A 131 15.08 -4.32 -8.61
N LYS A 132 15.26 -3.04 -8.93
CA LYS A 132 16.51 -2.51 -9.51
C LYS A 132 17.71 -2.69 -8.59
N GLY A 133 17.50 -2.58 -7.28
CA GLY A 133 18.52 -2.80 -6.26
C GLY A 133 19.08 -4.22 -6.27
N GLU A 134 18.37 -5.17 -6.81
CA GLU A 134 18.78 -6.59 -6.87
C GLU A 134 19.53 -6.97 -8.17
N ILE A 135 19.62 -6.09 -9.15
CA ILE A 135 20.35 -6.37 -10.41
C ILE A 135 21.77 -6.76 -10.10
N GLY A 136 22.23 -7.86 -10.73
CA GLY A 136 23.52 -8.48 -10.51
C GLY A 136 23.55 -9.53 -9.39
N TYR A 137 22.42 -9.80 -8.71
CA TYR A 137 22.30 -10.94 -7.81
C TYR A 137 22.37 -12.24 -8.60
N VAL A 138 23.18 -13.19 -8.14
CA VAL A 138 23.28 -14.54 -8.73
C VAL A 138 22.83 -15.61 -7.73
N GLU A 139 22.22 -16.67 -8.23
CA GLU A 139 21.87 -17.83 -7.40
C GLU A 139 23.12 -18.49 -6.82
N LYS A 140 22.92 -19.24 -5.75
CA LYS A 140 24.01 -19.82 -4.96
C LYS A 140 24.10 -21.33 -5.15
N GLU A 141 25.32 -21.83 -4.95
CA GLU A 141 25.61 -23.27 -4.90
C GLU A 141 25.02 -23.94 -3.65
N SER A 142 24.81 -23.18 -2.57
CA SER A 142 24.27 -23.67 -1.31
C SER A 142 23.57 -22.54 -0.52
N ARG A 143 23.03 -22.84 0.66
CA ARG A 143 22.42 -21.86 1.57
C ARG A 143 23.40 -20.88 2.26
N LYS A 144 24.66 -20.83 1.80
CA LYS A 144 25.65 -19.90 2.32
C LYS A 144 25.65 -18.59 1.51
N GLU A 145 25.95 -17.47 2.17
CA GLU A 145 26.11 -16.15 1.54
C GLU A 145 24.88 -15.68 0.73
N LEU A 146 23.67 -16.04 1.19
CA LEU A 146 22.44 -15.73 0.45
C LEU A 146 22.18 -14.24 0.27
N ASP A 147 22.65 -13.39 1.18
CA ASP A 147 22.50 -11.93 1.11
C ASP A 147 23.54 -11.25 0.21
N SER A 148 24.67 -11.89 -0.05
CA SER A 148 25.67 -11.39 -0.98
C SER A 148 25.17 -11.47 -2.42
N LYS A 149 25.42 -10.45 -3.24
CA LYS A 149 25.03 -10.52 -4.66
C LYS A 149 25.81 -11.58 -5.43
N THR A 150 27.07 -11.77 -5.16
CA THR A 150 28.00 -12.56 -6.01
C THR A 150 28.70 -13.71 -5.31
N ALA A 151 28.87 -13.68 -3.99
CA ALA A 151 29.54 -14.76 -3.28
C ALA A 151 28.77 -16.09 -3.37
N ASN A 152 29.50 -17.22 -3.30
CA ASN A 152 28.96 -18.58 -3.38
C ASN A 152 28.07 -18.80 -4.62
N ALA A 153 28.43 -18.16 -5.76
CA ALA A 153 27.68 -18.31 -7.01
C ALA A 153 27.66 -19.80 -7.46
N GLY A 154 26.51 -20.22 -7.98
CA GLY A 154 26.29 -21.60 -8.43
C GLY A 154 25.10 -21.72 -9.36
N ASN A 155 24.53 -22.90 -9.47
CA ASN A 155 23.42 -23.22 -10.38
C ASN A 155 22.34 -24.09 -9.70
N LYS A 156 22.22 -24.01 -8.38
CA LYS A 156 21.30 -24.85 -7.59
C LYS A 156 20.05 -24.14 -7.09
N ASN A 157 19.75 -22.98 -7.64
CA ASN A 157 18.59 -22.18 -7.31
C ASN A 157 18.47 -21.80 -5.80
N PHE A 158 19.57 -21.81 -5.05
CA PHE A 158 19.57 -21.26 -3.69
C PHE A 158 19.60 -19.73 -3.76
N THR A 159 18.63 -19.08 -3.16
CA THR A 159 18.52 -17.61 -3.16
C THR A 159 17.93 -17.12 -1.85
N LYS A 160 18.17 -15.84 -1.51
CA LYS A 160 17.49 -15.19 -0.39
C LYS A 160 15.97 -15.12 -0.60
N TYR A 161 15.51 -15.06 -1.85
CA TYR A 161 14.06 -15.08 -2.19
C TYR A 161 13.43 -16.43 -1.90
N GLY A 162 14.13 -17.52 -2.23
CA GLY A 162 13.73 -18.89 -1.92
C GLY A 162 13.80 -19.18 -0.42
N GLU A 163 14.79 -18.64 0.30
CA GLU A 163 14.88 -18.75 1.77
C GLU A 163 13.71 -18.02 2.45
N TRP A 164 13.42 -16.78 2.02
CA TRP A 164 12.27 -16.02 2.50
C TRP A 164 10.95 -16.75 2.23
N TYR A 165 10.80 -17.32 1.03
CA TYR A 165 9.61 -18.10 0.64
C TYR A 165 9.56 -19.50 1.28
N LYS A 166 10.63 -19.92 1.95
CA LYS A 166 10.82 -21.26 2.54
C LYS A 166 10.83 -22.41 1.53
N ASN A 167 11.27 -22.14 0.30
CA ASN A 167 11.44 -23.16 -0.76
C ASN A 167 12.64 -22.84 -1.66
N ASN A 168 13.84 -23.04 -1.12
CA ASN A 168 15.08 -22.94 -1.88
C ASN A 168 15.29 -24.17 -2.81
N GLY A 169 16.03 -23.97 -3.90
CA GLY A 169 16.29 -24.99 -4.92
C GLY A 169 15.21 -25.09 -6.00
N ALA A 170 14.12 -24.31 -5.90
CA ALA A 170 13.08 -24.20 -6.91
C ALA A 170 13.33 -23.03 -7.87
N TYR A 171 12.65 -23.02 -9.04
CA TYR A 171 12.65 -21.85 -9.91
C TYR A 171 12.11 -20.62 -9.19
N TRP A 172 12.83 -19.51 -9.22
CA TRP A 172 12.60 -18.40 -8.30
C TRP A 172 12.18 -17.08 -8.96
N CYS A 173 11.80 -17.06 -10.24
CA CYS A 173 11.33 -15.82 -10.89
C CYS A 173 10.09 -15.23 -10.19
N GLN A 174 9.10 -16.06 -9.84
CA GLN A 174 7.90 -15.61 -9.13
C GLN A 174 8.19 -15.35 -7.65
N GLN A 175 9.10 -16.10 -7.01
CA GLN A 175 9.55 -15.82 -5.64
C GLN A 175 10.22 -14.44 -5.56
N PHE A 176 11.02 -14.07 -6.57
CA PHE A 176 11.65 -12.75 -6.68
C PHE A 176 10.60 -11.63 -6.71
N VAL A 177 9.58 -11.73 -7.57
CA VAL A 177 8.50 -10.74 -7.65
C VAL A 177 7.75 -10.63 -6.32
N SER A 178 7.44 -11.76 -5.67
CA SER A 178 6.78 -11.81 -4.37
C SER A 178 7.62 -11.15 -3.28
N TRP A 179 8.92 -11.44 -3.26
CA TRP A 179 9.87 -10.83 -2.32
C TRP A 179 10.01 -9.31 -2.54
N CYS A 180 10.06 -8.86 -3.79
CA CYS A 180 10.11 -7.43 -4.11
C CYS A 180 8.87 -6.69 -3.59
N ALA A 181 7.68 -7.29 -3.72
CA ALA A 181 6.45 -6.70 -3.20
C ALA A 181 6.45 -6.61 -1.67
N TRP A 182 6.87 -7.67 -0.98
CA TRP A 182 7.01 -7.64 0.48
C TRP A 182 8.05 -6.61 0.93
N GLN A 183 9.23 -6.60 0.30
CA GLN A 183 10.31 -5.70 0.67
C GLN A 183 9.96 -4.22 0.44
N ALA A 184 9.29 -3.90 -0.67
CA ALA A 184 8.82 -2.55 -0.94
C ALA A 184 7.82 -2.06 0.11
N CYS A 185 6.85 -2.92 0.49
CA CYS A 185 5.91 -2.59 1.54
C CYS A 185 6.57 -2.46 2.92
N LYS A 186 7.62 -3.25 3.19
CA LYS A 186 8.41 -3.13 4.43
C LYS A 186 9.20 -1.82 4.47
N VAL A 187 9.85 -1.42 3.37
CA VAL A 187 10.56 -0.15 3.25
C VAL A 187 9.58 1.01 3.42
N HIS A 188 8.44 0.97 2.74
CA HIS A 188 7.40 1.99 2.86
C HIS A 188 6.92 2.15 4.31
N GLN A 189 6.62 1.04 5.00
CA GLN A 189 6.21 1.06 6.40
C GLN A 189 7.30 1.59 7.34
N SER A 190 8.57 1.30 7.06
CA SER A 190 9.69 1.81 7.87
C SER A 190 9.98 3.31 7.63
N SER A 191 9.50 3.88 6.52
CA SER A 191 9.64 5.31 6.22
C SER A 191 8.60 6.17 6.93
N VAL A 192 7.50 5.57 7.41
CA VAL A 192 6.46 6.25 8.20
C VAL A 192 6.67 5.91 9.67
N GLU A 193 7.38 6.76 10.40
CA GLU A 193 7.53 6.61 11.85
C GLU A 193 6.19 6.72 12.56
N THR A 194 6.07 6.06 13.75
CA THR A 194 4.93 6.28 14.62
C THR A 194 5.06 7.67 15.24
N GLY A 195 4.11 8.55 14.96
CA GLY A 195 4.13 9.91 15.46
C GLY A 195 3.43 10.91 14.56
N TRP A 196 3.44 12.16 15.00
CA TRP A 196 2.89 13.29 14.25
C TRP A 196 3.79 13.68 13.08
N ILE A 197 3.19 13.89 11.90
CA ILE A 197 3.86 14.26 10.66
C ILE A 197 3.28 15.59 10.19
N GLN A 198 4.10 16.62 10.13
CA GLN A 198 3.70 17.92 9.60
C GLN A 198 3.71 17.89 8.06
N ALA A 199 2.61 18.29 7.44
CA ALA A 199 2.45 18.35 5.99
C ALA A 199 1.91 19.74 5.61
N GLY A 200 2.81 20.68 5.42
CA GLY A 200 2.48 22.11 5.26
C GLY A 200 1.94 22.70 6.57
N ASN A 201 0.75 23.26 6.52
CA ASN A 201 0.02 23.79 7.70
C ASN A 201 -0.95 22.77 8.34
N LYS A 202 -0.96 21.52 7.84
CA LYS A 202 -1.79 20.43 8.35
C LYS A 202 -0.96 19.33 8.99
N TRP A 203 -1.60 18.47 9.76
CA TRP A 203 -0.98 17.35 10.44
C TRP A 203 -1.53 16.02 9.96
N LYS A 204 -0.67 15.03 9.93
CA LYS A 204 -0.98 13.60 9.73
C LYS A 204 -0.42 12.82 10.90
N TYR A 205 -0.85 11.57 11.06
CA TYR A 205 -0.28 10.67 12.06
C TYR A 205 0.12 9.35 11.44
N GLY A 206 1.36 8.96 11.68
CA GLY A 206 1.87 7.63 11.37
C GLY A 206 1.61 6.68 12.54
N LEU A 207 1.19 5.47 12.26
CA LEU A 207 1.04 4.42 13.26
C LEU A 207 1.55 3.10 12.70
N ASN A 208 2.65 2.60 13.28
CA ASN A 208 3.28 1.35 12.86
C ASN A 208 3.59 1.29 11.35
N GLY A 209 4.19 2.34 10.82
CA GLY A 209 4.60 2.39 9.42
C GLY A 209 3.48 2.75 8.42
N VAL A 210 2.28 3.08 8.88
CA VAL A 210 1.13 3.40 8.02
C VAL A 210 0.51 4.74 8.44
N LEU A 211 0.16 5.58 7.47
CA LEU A 211 -0.62 6.78 7.75
C LEU A 211 -2.04 6.41 8.21
N VAL A 212 -2.46 7.04 9.29
CA VAL A 212 -3.84 6.95 9.77
C VAL A 212 -4.75 7.71 8.80
N LYS A 213 -5.82 7.09 8.33
CA LYS A 213 -6.77 7.67 7.37
C LYS A 213 -8.17 7.20 7.67
N ASP A 214 -9.13 8.08 7.39
CA ASP A 214 -10.57 7.80 7.41
C ASP A 214 -11.02 7.04 8.66
N LYS A 215 -10.54 7.48 9.83
CA LYS A 215 -10.89 6.89 11.13
C LYS A 215 -10.53 7.74 12.34
N TRP A 216 -11.16 7.38 13.44
CA TRP A 216 -10.81 7.84 14.76
C TRP A 216 -9.71 7.00 15.40
N ILE A 217 -8.81 7.63 16.15
CA ILE A 217 -7.82 6.94 17.00
C ILE A 217 -7.57 7.70 18.31
N VAL A 218 -7.09 6.98 19.31
CA VAL A 218 -6.60 7.56 20.57
C VAL A 218 -5.10 7.74 20.49
N ILE A 219 -4.62 8.98 20.71
CA ILE A 219 -3.20 9.31 20.79
C ILE A 219 -2.95 10.02 22.13
N GLY A 220 -2.11 9.46 22.97
CA GLY A 220 -1.83 10.02 24.30
C GLY A 220 -3.05 10.19 25.20
N GLY A 221 -4.05 9.31 25.07
CA GLY A 221 -5.29 9.35 25.84
C GLY A 221 -6.38 10.31 25.31
N ARG A 222 -6.15 10.95 24.17
CA ARG A 222 -7.10 11.88 23.52
C ARG A 222 -7.54 11.36 22.17
N TRP A 223 -8.80 11.57 21.79
CA TRP A 223 -9.36 11.18 20.51
C TRP A 223 -9.03 12.19 19.41
N TYR A 224 -8.68 11.69 18.24
CA TYR A 224 -8.43 12.43 17.01
C TYR A 224 -9.10 11.75 15.83
N ALA A 225 -9.55 12.54 14.86
CA ALA A 225 -10.12 12.04 13.60
C ALA A 225 -9.25 12.44 12.42
N PHE A 226 -9.17 11.56 11.43
CA PHE A 226 -8.39 11.76 10.20
C PHE A 226 -9.27 11.53 8.99
N ASP A 227 -9.13 12.40 7.96
CA ASP A 227 -9.85 12.29 6.70
C ASP A 227 -9.28 11.17 5.79
N GLY A 228 -9.91 10.95 4.63
CA GLY A 228 -9.49 9.95 3.65
C GLY A 228 -8.10 10.19 3.02
N GLU A 229 -7.58 11.42 3.10
CA GLU A 229 -6.21 11.77 2.70
C GLU A 229 -5.20 11.63 3.86
N GLY A 230 -5.70 11.37 5.08
CA GLY A 230 -4.92 11.19 6.31
C GLY A 230 -4.57 12.49 6.99
N PHE A 231 -5.23 13.62 6.69
CA PHE A 231 -5.07 14.84 7.45
C PHE A 231 -5.93 14.81 8.72
N MET A 232 -5.37 15.32 9.80
CA MET A 232 -6.07 15.54 11.06
C MET A 232 -7.22 16.56 10.84
N ILE A 233 -8.40 16.19 11.29
CA ILE A 233 -9.60 17.02 11.23
C ILE A 233 -9.62 17.97 12.44
N THR A 234 -10.07 19.21 12.22
CA THR A 234 -10.28 20.22 13.27
C THR A 234 -11.62 20.91 13.06
N GLY A 235 -12.18 21.49 14.11
CA GLY A 235 -13.49 22.14 14.07
C GLY A 235 -14.64 21.13 14.09
N TRP A 236 -15.79 21.54 13.56
CA TRP A 236 -16.98 20.69 13.50
C TRP A 236 -16.78 19.49 12.57
N PHE A 237 -17.13 18.32 13.05
CA PHE A 237 -17.01 17.06 12.32
C PHE A 237 -18.24 16.18 12.51
N LEU A 238 -18.90 15.84 11.40
CA LEU A 238 -20.03 14.90 11.39
C LEU A 238 -19.52 13.48 11.17
N SER A 239 -19.75 12.58 12.13
CA SER A 239 -19.39 11.18 12.07
C SER A 239 -20.57 10.31 12.50
N GLU A 240 -20.96 9.34 11.67
CA GLU A 240 -22.06 8.41 11.93
C GLU A 240 -23.40 9.08 12.30
N GLY A 241 -23.63 10.30 11.77
CA GLY A 241 -24.83 11.09 12.03
C GLY A 241 -24.78 11.99 13.27
N GLU A 242 -23.69 11.95 14.04
CA GLU A 242 -23.48 12.75 15.24
C GLU A 242 -22.41 13.82 15.02
N TRP A 243 -22.61 15.01 15.65
CA TRP A 243 -21.65 16.10 15.58
C TRP A 243 -20.66 16.06 16.73
N TYR A 244 -19.38 16.25 16.37
CA TYR A 244 -18.25 16.37 17.27
C TYR A 244 -17.52 17.69 17.01
N TYR A 245 -16.76 18.16 17.99
CA TYR A 245 -15.88 19.32 17.81
C TYR A 245 -14.44 18.97 18.15
N LEU A 246 -13.57 19.07 17.16
CA LEU A 246 -12.14 18.85 17.29
C LEU A 246 -11.47 20.21 17.51
N ASN A 247 -10.69 20.32 18.59
CA ASN A 247 -10.02 21.57 18.94
C ASN A 247 -9.21 22.12 17.73
N PRO A 248 -9.47 23.37 17.30
CA PRO A 248 -8.76 23.97 16.17
C PRO A 248 -7.24 24.04 16.33
N ASP A 249 -6.73 24.14 17.55
CA ASP A 249 -5.31 24.32 17.82
C ASP A 249 -4.52 23.00 17.78
N ASP A 250 -5.09 21.92 18.31
CA ASP A 250 -4.38 20.64 18.47
C ASP A 250 -5.12 19.42 17.90
N GLY A 251 -6.33 19.58 17.38
CA GLY A 251 -7.13 18.52 16.75
C GLY A 251 -7.75 17.52 17.71
N ALA A 252 -7.57 17.65 19.02
CA ALA A 252 -8.15 16.71 19.97
C ALA A 252 -9.67 16.94 20.11
N MET A 253 -10.43 15.84 20.16
CA MET A 253 -11.86 15.88 20.40
C MET A 253 -12.15 16.51 21.78
N LEU A 254 -13.02 17.52 21.81
CA LEU A 254 -13.51 18.09 23.03
C LEU A 254 -14.71 17.29 23.56
N ALA A 255 -14.81 17.15 24.87
CA ALA A 255 -15.89 16.40 25.52
C ALA A 255 -16.18 16.97 26.92
N ASN A 256 -17.40 16.75 27.43
CA ASN A 256 -17.87 17.13 28.76
C ASN A 256 -17.64 18.61 29.10
N GLN A 257 -17.95 19.52 28.15
CA GLN A 257 -17.73 20.93 28.30
C GLN A 257 -18.59 21.80 27.39
N TRP A 258 -18.78 23.03 27.78
CA TRP A 258 -19.29 24.10 26.95
C TRP A 258 -18.20 24.63 26.02
N ILE A 259 -18.56 24.90 24.78
CA ILE A 259 -17.72 25.61 23.80
C ILE A 259 -18.47 26.78 23.19
N GLU A 260 -17.73 27.80 22.77
CA GLU A 260 -18.27 28.93 22.00
C GLU A 260 -17.68 28.90 20.59
N VAL A 261 -18.57 28.89 19.59
CA VAL A 261 -18.18 28.90 18.18
C VAL A 261 -19.08 29.89 17.44
N ASP A 262 -18.49 30.88 16.78
CA ASP A 262 -19.19 31.92 16.03
C ASP A 262 -20.27 32.66 16.87
N GLY A 263 -19.95 32.92 18.15
CA GLY A 263 -20.85 33.62 19.09
C GLY A 263 -22.05 32.80 19.56
N LYS A 264 -22.03 31.49 19.36
CA LYS A 264 -23.04 30.55 19.84
C LYS A 264 -22.40 29.55 20.81
N SER A 265 -23.13 29.21 21.87
CA SER A 265 -22.69 28.23 22.86
C SER A 265 -23.28 26.87 22.60
N TYR A 266 -22.43 25.84 22.65
CA TYR A 266 -22.77 24.42 22.44
C TYR A 266 -22.23 23.59 23.61
N TYR A 267 -22.87 22.46 23.91
CA TYR A 267 -22.35 21.55 24.93
C TYR A 267 -21.96 20.23 24.28
N LEU A 268 -20.75 19.77 24.58
CA LEU A 268 -20.24 18.46 24.16
C LEU A 268 -20.37 17.47 25.32
N CYS A 269 -21.11 16.39 25.12
CA CYS A 269 -21.32 15.34 26.11
C CYS A 269 -20.01 14.63 26.49
N GLU A 270 -20.04 13.75 27.47
CA GLU A 270 -18.90 12.94 27.89
C GLU A 270 -18.32 12.07 26.73
N THR A 271 -19.20 11.67 25.79
CA THR A 271 -18.80 10.94 24.59
C THR A 271 -18.20 11.81 23.48
N GLY A 272 -18.18 13.14 23.66
CA GLY A 272 -17.81 14.12 22.63
C GLY A 272 -18.94 14.51 21.68
N ILE A 273 -20.09 13.86 21.73
CA ILE A 273 -21.26 14.18 20.89
C ILE A 273 -21.84 15.52 21.34
N MET A 274 -22.21 16.37 20.37
CA MET A 274 -22.90 17.61 20.60
C MET A 274 -24.33 17.36 21.16
N ALA A 275 -24.65 17.94 22.29
CA ALA A 275 -25.98 17.86 22.89
C ALA A 275 -27.03 18.59 22.02
N THR A 276 -28.20 17.98 21.84
CA THR A 276 -29.34 18.56 21.11
C THR A 276 -30.66 18.24 21.82
N ASN A 277 -31.62 19.16 21.74
CA ASN A 277 -33.00 18.98 22.28
C ASN A 277 -33.02 18.52 23.73
N CYS A 278 -32.17 19.07 24.59
CA CYS A 278 -32.10 18.67 25.99
C CYS A 278 -31.69 19.84 26.92
N TYR A 279 -31.88 19.63 28.22
CA TYR A 279 -31.38 20.53 29.24
C TYR A 279 -30.01 20.10 29.76
N ILE A 280 -29.06 21.00 29.81
CA ILE A 280 -27.69 20.78 30.32
C ILE A 280 -27.55 21.51 31.66
N LEU A 281 -27.08 20.82 32.69
CA LEU A 281 -26.76 21.42 33.98
C LEU A 281 -25.48 22.25 33.84
N GLY A 282 -25.60 23.55 34.06
CA GLY A 282 -24.49 24.49 34.07
C GLY A 282 -24.07 24.87 35.50
N ASP A 283 -23.18 25.85 35.60
CA ASP A 283 -22.66 26.34 36.86
C ASP A 283 -23.76 26.91 37.74
N GLY A 284 -23.65 26.68 39.05
CA GLY A 284 -24.62 27.17 40.05
C GLY A 284 -25.95 26.43 40.05
N GLY A 285 -26.04 25.24 39.40
CA GLY A 285 -27.26 24.42 39.39
C GLY A 285 -28.33 24.90 38.41
N ARG A 286 -27.99 25.80 37.50
CA ARG A 286 -28.88 26.31 36.46
C ARG A 286 -28.97 25.34 35.28
N MET A 287 -30.19 25.07 34.79
CA MET A 287 -30.43 24.26 33.61
C MET A 287 -30.52 25.14 32.36
N TRP A 288 -29.76 24.80 31.33
CA TRP A 288 -29.71 25.47 30.05
C TRP A 288 -30.31 24.63 28.95
N TRP A 289 -31.24 25.16 28.17
CA TRP A 289 -31.78 24.43 27.00
C TRP A 289 -30.88 24.55 25.79
N VAL A 290 -30.58 23.43 25.16
CA VAL A 290 -29.96 23.36 23.82
C VAL A 290 -30.99 22.86 22.80
N ASP A 291 -31.11 23.58 21.69
CA ASP A 291 -32.10 23.28 20.65
C ASP A 291 -31.70 22.13 19.71
N ALA A 292 -32.47 21.93 18.64
CA ALA A 292 -32.20 20.87 17.64
C ALA A 292 -30.87 21.05 16.88
N ASP A 293 -30.40 22.32 16.78
CA ASP A 293 -29.13 22.66 16.16
C ASP A 293 -27.96 22.65 17.18
N GLY A 294 -28.25 22.25 18.43
CA GLY A 294 -27.28 22.20 19.53
C GLY A 294 -26.96 23.56 20.15
N VAL A 295 -27.65 24.63 19.72
CA VAL A 295 -27.39 25.99 20.22
C VAL A 295 -28.07 26.21 21.56
N CYS A 296 -27.30 26.70 22.56
CA CYS A 296 -27.84 27.11 23.86
C CYS A 296 -28.76 28.33 23.70
N ARG A 297 -29.99 28.24 24.21
CA ARG A 297 -30.97 29.31 24.23
C ARG A 297 -31.01 29.96 25.63
N VAL A 298 -30.38 31.11 25.75
CA VAL A 298 -30.20 31.83 27.03
C VAL A 298 -31.53 32.25 27.66
N ASP A 299 -32.58 32.46 26.84
CA ASP A 299 -33.89 32.89 27.27
C ASP A 299 -34.83 31.74 27.73
N GLU A 300 -34.42 30.49 27.56
CA GLU A 300 -35.18 29.28 27.94
C GLU A 300 -34.56 28.59 29.15
N VAL A 301 -34.46 29.28 30.27
CA VAL A 301 -34.03 28.70 31.55
C VAL A 301 -35.21 27.96 32.18
N ALA A 302 -35.05 26.67 32.48
CA ALA A 302 -36.06 25.95 33.27
C ALA A 302 -36.21 26.60 34.64
N LYS A 303 -37.45 26.96 35.00
CA LYS A 303 -37.78 27.50 36.30
C LYS A 303 -37.75 26.44 37.39
#